data_5629f472d379a92c13120c2b65dc4907
#
_entry.id   5629f472d379a92c13120c2b65dc4907
#
_cell.length_a   1.000
_cell.length_b   1.000
_cell.length_c   1.000
_cell.angle_alpha   90.00
_cell.angle_beta   90.00
_cell.angle_gamma   90.00
#
_symmetry.space_group_name_H-M   'P 1'
#
loop_
_entity.id
_entity.type
_entity.pdbx_description
1 polymer ?
#
loop_
_entity_poly.entity_id
_entity_poly.type
_entity_poly.pdbx_seq_one_letter_code
_entity_poly.pdbx_strand_id
1 'polypeptide(L)'
;LTSTLSFMKWGSLTVLITNPRDLPAFVKELGHWKFTTMTGVNTLFNGLLNTPGFDQLDFSALKVVVGGGAAVQKPVAERWQQVTGHYITEAYGLTETSPGACCIPLDSPWNGTIGLPIPSTEVSIRDDNFNELPVWTGEGDMEKHTGEICVRGPQVMKGYWNHPEETAKVLQDGWLKTGDLGHIDAEGYVTITDRKKDMILVSGFNVYPNEIESVVATHPGVLECGVVGVPDAKSGEAVKVVIVRKDPDLTKEAVVAHCKEHLTGYKLPRHVEFRNALPKTPIGKVLRRELRDAPKQ
;
A
#
# COMPACT_ATOMS: atom_id res chain seq x y z
N LEU A 1 -12.86 -11.65 3.53
CA LEU A 1 -12.94 -12.52 4.72
C LEU A 1 -13.04 -11.68 6.00
N THR A 2 -12.00 -10.91 6.35
CA THR A 2 -11.90 -10.23 7.65
C THR A 2 -13.11 -9.35 7.93
N SER A 3 -13.46 -8.42 7.05
CA SER A 3 -14.56 -7.49 7.31
C SER A 3 -15.90 -8.20 7.39
N THR A 4 -16.32 -8.87 6.31
CA THR A 4 -17.67 -9.44 6.24
C THR A 4 -17.88 -10.57 7.25
N LEU A 5 -17.01 -11.58 7.27
CA LEU A 5 -17.23 -12.76 8.13
C LEU A 5 -17.04 -12.47 9.61
N SER A 6 -16.06 -11.61 9.98
CA SER A 6 -15.87 -11.25 11.39
C SER A 6 -17.05 -10.46 11.93
N PHE A 7 -17.54 -9.47 11.20
CA PHE A 7 -18.69 -8.68 11.63
C PHE A 7 -19.99 -9.49 11.64
N MET A 8 -20.19 -10.39 10.67
CA MET A 8 -21.31 -11.33 10.69
C MET A 8 -21.28 -12.24 11.94
N LYS A 9 -20.10 -12.74 12.33
CA LYS A 9 -19.95 -13.55 13.55
C LYS A 9 -20.41 -12.80 14.80
N TRP A 10 -20.25 -11.49 14.84
CA TRP A 10 -20.66 -10.63 15.94
C TRP A 10 -22.11 -10.10 15.81
N GLY A 11 -22.87 -10.57 14.81
CA GLY A 11 -24.25 -10.17 14.57
C GLY A 11 -24.40 -8.75 14.01
N SER A 12 -23.35 -8.20 13.43
CA SER A 12 -23.39 -6.86 12.85
C SER A 12 -24.05 -6.84 11.47
N LEU A 13 -24.79 -5.78 11.17
CA LEU A 13 -25.28 -5.50 9.82
C LEU A 13 -24.11 -5.12 8.91
N THR A 14 -23.98 -5.82 7.80
CA THR A 14 -23.00 -5.50 6.76
C THR A 14 -23.71 -4.97 5.52
N VAL A 15 -23.43 -3.71 5.15
CA VAL A 15 -23.94 -3.08 3.93
C VAL A 15 -22.93 -3.35 2.80
N LEU A 16 -23.37 -4.03 1.76
CA LEU A 16 -22.54 -4.35 0.60
C LEU A 16 -22.76 -3.32 -0.50
N ILE A 17 -21.69 -2.60 -0.86
CA ILE A 17 -21.69 -1.67 -1.99
C ILE A 17 -21.40 -2.44 -3.28
N THR A 18 -22.37 -2.55 -4.15
CA THR A 18 -22.29 -3.37 -5.37
C THR A 18 -21.34 -2.81 -6.41
N ASN A 19 -21.22 -1.48 -6.51
CA ASN A 19 -20.30 -0.80 -7.41
C ASN A 19 -19.49 0.29 -6.67
N PRO A 20 -18.36 -0.06 -6.04
CA PRO A 20 -17.56 0.91 -5.29
C PRO A 20 -16.82 1.94 -6.17
N ARG A 21 -16.92 1.82 -7.51
CA ARG A 21 -16.35 2.79 -8.46
C ARG A 21 -17.31 3.94 -8.78
N ASP A 22 -18.60 3.75 -8.58
CA ASP A 22 -19.59 4.82 -8.65
C ASP A 22 -19.58 5.60 -7.34
N LEU A 23 -18.58 6.47 -7.20
CA LEU A 23 -18.36 7.23 -5.97
C LEU A 23 -19.54 8.13 -5.58
N PRO A 24 -20.23 8.83 -6.51
CA PRO A 24 -21.43 9.58 -6.15
C PRO A 24 -22.55 8.71 -5.57
N ALA A 25 -22.81 7.54 -6.17
CA ALA A 25 -23.78 6.59 -5.63
C ALA A 25 -23.34 6.03 -4.28
N PHE A 26 -22.02 5.78 -4.09
CA PHE A 26 -21.46 5.34 -2.84
C PHE A 26 -21.65 6.37 -1.72
N VAL A 27 -21.32 7.65 -1.96
CA VAL A 27 -21.54 8.74 -0.99
C VAL A 27 -23.03 8.86 -0.62
N LYS A 28 -23.93 8.79 -1.62
CA LYS A 28 -25.38 8.79 -1.38
C LYS A 28 -25.80 7.62 -0.48
N GLU A 29 -25.28 6.42 -0.73
CA GLU A 29 -25.58 5.23 0.09
C GLU A 29 -25.08 5.39 1.52
N LEU A 30 -23.83 5.86 1.71
CA LEU A 30 -23.28 6.15 3.04
C LEU A 30 -24.17 7.09 3.85
N GLY A 31 -24.80 8.07 3.21
CA GLY A 31 -25.71 9.02 3.85
C GLY A 31 -26.99 8.41 4.43
N HIS A 32 -27.35 7.18 4.03
CA HIS A 32 -28.50 6.46 4.58
C HIS A 32 -28.18 5.72 5.90
N TRP A 33 -26.90 5.58 6.24
CA TRP A 33 -26.48 4.73 7.34
C TRP A 33 -25.67 5.49 8.40
N LYS A 34 -25.90 5.19 9.66
CA LYS A 34 -24.98 5.53 10.75
C LYS A 34 -23.95 4.40 10.89
N PHE A 35 -23.07 4.30 9.91
CA PHE A 35 -22.07 3.24 9.87
C PHE A 35 -21.00 3.43 10.95
N THR A 36 -20.63 2.33 11.59
CA THR A 36 -19.64 2.32 12.69
C THR A 36 -18.26 1.87 12.22
N THR A 37 -18.20 1.21 11.08
CA THR A 37 -16.96 0.66 10.54
C THR A 37 -16.95 0.79 9.03
N MET A 38 -15.80 1.14 8.49
CA MET A 38 -15.56 1.19 7.06
C MET A 38 -14.24 0.52 6.72
N THR A 39 -14.21 -0.23 5.61
CA THR A 39 -12.98 -0.82 5.08
C THR A 39 -12.77 -0.37 3.65
N GLY A 40 -11.53 -0.14 3.27
CA GLY A 40 -11.19 0.31 1.94
C GLY A 40 -9.73 0.16 1.58
N VAL A 41 -9.40 0.58 0.37
CA VAL A 41 -8.04 0.73 -0.14
C VAL A 41 -7.74 2.21 -0.33
N ASN A 42 -6.47 2.58 -0.43
CA ASN A 42 -6.03 3.97 -0.61
C ASN A 42 -6.80 4.72 -1.72
N THR A 43 -6.99 4.08 -2.87
CA THR A 43 -7.69 4.68 -4.02
C THR A 43 -9.18 4.95 -3.76
N LEU A 44 -9.83 4.12 -2.94
CA LEU A 44 -11.22 4.36 -2.51
C LEU A 44 -11.29 5.56 -1.57
N PHE A 45 -10.42 5.62 -0.56
CA PHE A 45 -10.38 6.74 0.38
C PHE A 45 -10.10 8.07 -0.34
N ASN A 46 -9.09 8.09 -1.22
CA ASN A 46 -8.78 9.26 -2.02
C ASN A 46 -9.95 9.66 -2.93
N GLY A 47 -10.62 8.69 -3.55
CA GLY A 47 -11.77 8.92 -4.40
C GLY A 47 -12.94 9.55 -3.62
N LEU A 48 -13.30 9.01 -2.47
CA LEU A 48 -14.36 9.53 -1.60
C LEU A 48 -14.06 10.95 -1.14
N LEU A 49 -12.83 11.23 -0.69
CA LEU A 49 -12.38 12.56 -0.29
C LEU A 49 -12.48 13.62 -1.38
N ASN A 50 -12.48 13.22 -2.65
CA ASN A 50 -12.63 14.11 -3.79
C ASN A 50 -14.05 14.08 -4.39
N THR A 51 -15.00 13.35 -3.77
CA THR A 51 -16.38 13.27 -4.22
C THR A 51 -17.24 14.31 -3.50
N PRO A 52 -17.99 15.16 -4.23
CA PRO A 52 -18.88 16.15 -3.61
C PRO A 52 -19.85 15.51 -2.63
N GLY A 53 -20.03 16.14 -1.46
CA GLY A 53 -20.96 15.71 -0.42
C GLY A 53 -20.39 14.67 0.56
N PHE A 54 -19.20 14.12 0.31
CA PHE A 54 -18.59 13.20 1.26
C PHE A 54 -18.26 13.89 2.60
N ASP A 55 -17.73 15.11 2.53
CA ASP A 55 -17.40 15.96 3.69
C ASP A 55 -18.61 16.45 4.48
N GLN A 56 -19.83 16.24 3.96
CA GLN A 56 -21.09 16.61 4.61
C GLN A 56 -21.76 15.43 5.32
N LEU A 57 -21.18 14.22 5.24
CA LEU A 57 -21.72 13.03 5.90
C LEU A 57 -21.58 13.12 7.42
N ASP A 58 -22.48 12.44 8.13
CA ASP A 58 -22.41 12.28 9.59
C ASP A 58 -21.47 11.12 9.97
N PHE A 59 -20.27 11.43 10.43
CA PHE A 59 -19.29 10.46 10.91
C PHE A 59 -19.36 10.20 12.42
N SER A 60 -20.35 10.74 13.12
CA SER A 60 -20.43 10.66 14.60
C SER A 60 -20.52 9.23 15.16
N ALA A 61 -21.03 8.28 14.38
CA ALA A 61 -21.10 6.87 14.74
C ALA A 61 -19.87 6.06 14.31
N LEU A 62 -19.01 6.61 13.47
CA LEU A 62 -17.83 5.92 12.96
C LEU A 62 -16.85 5.64 14.11
N LYS A 63 -16.30 4.44 14.16
CA LYS A 63 -15.35 4.00 15.19
C LYS A 63 -14.07 3.44 14.62
N VAL A 64 -14.16 2.69 13.53
CA VAL A 64 -13.03 1.98 12.95
C VAL A 64 -13.02 2.14 11.44
N VAL A 65 -11.90 2.61 10.93
CA VAL A 65 -11.64 2.66 9.49
C VAL A 65 -10.41 1.81 9.20
N VAL A 66 -10.55 0.77 8.40
CA VAL A 66 -9.45 -0.13 8.07
C VAL A 66 -9.01 0.09 6.62
N GLY A 67 -7.77 0.47 6.44
CA GLY A 67 -7.07 0.53 5.17
C GLY A 67 -6.25 -0.73 4.94
N GLY A 68 -6.41 -1.40 3.81
CA GLY A 68 -5.63 -2.62 3.53
C GLY A 68 -5.56 -2.95 2.05
N GLY A 69 -4.72 -3.93 1.70
CA GLY A 69 -4.54 -4.38 0.32
C GLY A 69 -3.63 -3.50 -0.54
N ALA A 70 -3.38 -2.27 -0.15
CA ALA A 70 -2.35 -1.36 -0.69
C ALA A 70 -1.99 -0.35 0.39
N ALA A 71 -0.76 0.17 0.36
CA ALA A 71 -0.31 1.19 1.30
C ALA A 71 -1.22 2.44 1.25
N VAL A 72 -1.55 2.97 2.42
CA VAL A 72 -2.28 4.23 2.54
C VAL A 72 -1.26 5.37 2.47
N GLN A 73 -1.45 6.27 1.52
CA GLN A 73 -0.55 7.41 1.33
C GLN A 73 -0.79 8.48 2.40
N LYS A 74 0.28 9.07 2.91
CA LYS A 74 0.24 10.12 3.93
C LYS A 74 -0.79 11.23 3.65
N PRO A 75 -0.83 11.87 2.46
CA PRO A 75 -1.80 12.93 2.18
C PRO A 75 -3.26 12.45 2.26
N VAL A 76 -3.51 11.19 1.93
CA VAL A 76 -4.85 10.59 2.01
C VAL A 76 -5.24 10.36 3.47
N ALA A 77 -4.32 9.80 4.28
CA ALA A 77 -4.55 9.53 5.69
C ALA A 77 -4.81 10.83 6.48
N GLU A 78 -3.99 11.86 6.25
CA GLU A 78 -4.13 13.16 6.92
C GLU A 78 -5.44 13.87 6.55
N ARG A 79 -5.78 13.90 5.26
CA ARG A 79 -7.02 14.52 4.80
C ARG A 79 -8.25 13.74 5.27
N TRP A 80 -8.16 12.41 5.32
CA TRP A 80 -9.24 11.57 5.87
C TRP A 80 -9.53 11.93 7.32
N GLN A 81 -8.49 12.01 8.14
CA GLN A 81 -8.62 12.39 9.55
C GLN A 81 -9.20 13.82 9.72
N GLN A 82 -8.79 14.77 8.86
CA GLN A 82 -9.33 16.14 8.90
C GLN A 82 -10.83 16.17 8.56
N VAL A 83 -11.29 15.37 7.61
CA VAL A 83 -12.69 15.36 7.14
C VAL A 83 -13.58 14.56 8.09
N THR A 84 -13.13 13.39 8.53
CA THR A 84 -13.97 12.45 9.28
C THR A 84 -13.78 12.49 10.80
N GLY A 85 -12.67 13.06 11.27
CA GLY A 85 -12.25 12.99 12.67
C GLY A 85 -11.62 11.66 13.09
N HIS A 86 -11.47 10.69 12.18
CA HIS A 86 -10.99 9.34 12.47
C HIS A 86 -9.73 8.99 11.69
N TYR A 87 -8.83 8.21 12.31
CA TYR A 87 -7.66 7.69 11.62
C TYR A 87 -8.01 6.48 10.73
N ILE A 88 -7.24 6.28 9.66
CA ILE A 88 -7.23 5.04 8.91
C ILE A 88 -6.25 4.09 9.58
N THR A 89 -6.77 3.03 10.18
CA THR A 89 -5.97 1.93 10.72
C THR A 89 -5.46 1.07 9.57
N GLU A 90 -4.16 1.14 9.29
CA GLU A 90 -3.56 0.35 8.24
C GLU A 90 -3.41 -1.11 8.69
N ALA A 91 -3.82 -2.05 7.84
CA ALA A 91 -3.71 -3.48 8.08
C ALA A 91 -3.03 -4.17 6.89
N TYR A 92 -2.02 -4.97 7.21
CA TYR A 92 -1.26 -5.74 6.24
C TYR A 92 -1.59 -7.22 6.32
N GLY A 93 -1.57 -7.86 5.17
CA GLY A 93 -1.66 -9.29 5.04
C GLY A 93 -1.88 -9.73 3.60
N LEU A 94 -1.92 -11.04 3.44
CA LEU A 94 -2.05 -11.74 2.15
C LEU A 94 -3.17 -12.77 2.25
N THR A 95 -3.57 -13.33 1.11
CA THR A 95 -4.48 -14.48 1.09
C THR A 95 -3.88 -15.65 1.89
N GLU A 96 -2.58 -15.81 1.81
CA GLU A 96 -1.77 -16.80 2.49
C GLU A 96 -1.71 -16.62 4.02
N THR A 97 -2.12 -15.45 4.55
CA THR A 97 -2.21 -15.16 6.01
C THR A 97 -3.65 -15.03 6.52
N SER A 98 -4.66 -15.40 5.77
CA SER A 98 -6.10 -15.55 6.11
C SER A 98 -6.84 -14.32 6.72
N PRO A 99 -6.72 -13.11 6.28
CA PRO A 99 -5.70 -12.45 5.50
C PRO A 99 -4.72 -11.61 6.33
N GLY A 100 -4.90 -11.44 7.66
CA GLY A 100 -4.16 -10.47 8.46
C GLY A 100 -2.84 -10.98 9.00
N ALA A 101 -1.80 -10.13 9.01
CA ALA A 101 -0.50 -10.39 9.63
C ALA A 101 -0.07 -9.26 10.57
N CYS A 102 -0.22 -7.99 10.15
CA CYS A 102 0.10 -6.83 10.97
C CYS A 102 -1.04 -5.80 10.92
N CYS A 103 -1.10 -4.96 11.95
CA CYS A 103 -2.09 -3.88 12.03
C CYS A 103 -1.54 -2.72 12.87
N ILE A 104 -1.79 -1.49 12.46
CA ILE A 104 -1.56 -0.32 13.32
C ILE A 104 -2.56 -0.39 14.48
N PRO A 105 -2.15 -0.09 15.73
CA PRO A 105 -3.07 0.02 16.84
C PRO A 105 -4.22 1.00 16.54
N LEU A 106 -5.43 0.66 17.00
CA LEU A 106 -6.59 1.55 16.84
C LEU A 106 -6.31 2.92 17.45
N ASP A 107 -6.90 3.95 16.86
CA ASP A 107 -6.77 5.35 17.29
C ASP A 107 -5.35 5.93 17.24
N SER A 108 -4.45 5.27 16.51
CA SER A 108 -3.10 5.77 16.26
C SER A 108 -3.04 6.55 14.95
N PRO A 109 -2.31 7.67 14.91
CA PRO A 109 -2.10 8.41 13.68
C PRO A 109 -1.32 7.57 12.66
N TRP A 110 -1.45 7.93 11.38
CA TRP A 110 -0.64 7.35 10.33
C TRP A 110 0.86 7.58 10.61
N ASN A 111 1.65 6.52 10.53
CA ASN A 111 3.09 6.55 10.83
C ASN A 111 3.95 5.96 9.70
N GLY A 112 3.34 5.57 8.57
CA GLY A 112 4.06 5.01 7.42
C GLY A 112 4.43 3.54 7.55
N THR A 113 3.99 2.86 8.62
CA THR A 113 4.23 1.43 8.85
C THR A 113 2.98 0.61 8.57
N ILE A 114 3.12 -0.70 8.49
CA ILE A 114 1.98 -1.64 8.47
C ILE A 114 1.59 -2.11 9.88
N GLY A 115 2.15 -1.50 10.91
CA GLY A 115 1.84 -1.75 12.30
C GLY A 115 2.63 -2.88 12.95
N LEU A 116 2.09 -3.40 14.02
CA LEU A 116 2.62 -4.49 14.83
C LEU A 116 2.04 -5.83 14.37
N PRO A 117 2.74 -6.96 14.57
CA PRO A 117 2.16 -8.28 14.36
C PRO A 117 0.88 -8.45 15.19
N ILE A 118 -0.16 -9.02 14.59
CA ILE A 118 -1.40 -9.32 15.31
C ILE A 118 -1.18 -10.46 16.34
N PRO A 119 -2.05 -10.65 17.34
CA PRO A 119 -1.86 -11.69 18.35
C PRO A 119 -1.55 -13.07 17.77
N SER A 120 -0.61 -13.78 18.40
CA SER A 120 -0.13 -15.10 18.01
C SER A 120 0.59 -15.14 16.65
N THR A 121 1.06 -14.00 16.16
CA THR A 121 1.79 -13.87 14.91
C THR A 121 3.21 -13.40 15.18
N GLU A 122 4.14 -14.01 14.51
CA GLU A 122 5.57 -13.62 14.52
C GLU A 122 5.93 -13.07 13.13
N VAL A 123 6.74 -12.02 13.11
CA VAL A 123 7.31 -11.45 11.89
C VAL A 123 8.82 -11.39 12.05
N SER A 124 9.54 -11.82 11.01
CA SER A 124 11.00 -11.78 10.93
C SER A 124 11.40 -11.22 9.58
N ILE A 125 12.44 -10.41 9.56
CA ILE A 125 13.05 -9.92 8.32
C ILE A 125 14.22 -10.81 7.98
N ARG A 126 14.27 -11.34 6.76
CA ARG A 126 15.27 -12.32 6.35
C ARG A 126 15.96 -11.96 5.05
N ASP A 127 17.26 -12.29 4.98
CA ASP A 127 18.05 -12.14 3.76
C ASP A 127 17.76 -13.26 2.74
N ASP A 128 18.42 -13.23 1.58
CA ASP A 128 18.26 -14.22 0.53
C ASP A 128 18.74 -15.63 0.93
N ASN A 129 19.60 -15.74 1.97
CA ASN A 129 20.04 -17.01 2.54
C ASN A 129 19.14 -17.48 3.68
N PHE A 130 18.04 -16.79 3.93
CA PHE A 130 17.06 -17.05 4.97
C PHE A 130 17.60 -16.78 6.40
N ASN A 131 18.71 -16.05 6.58
CA ASN A 131 19.18 -15.60 7.87
C ASN A 131 18.30 -14.42 8.34
N GLU A 132 18.02 -14.39 9.64
CA GLU A 132 17.30 -13.28 10.25
C GLU A 132 18.20 -12.02 10.31
N LEU A 133 17.64 -10.89 9.87
CA LEU A 133 18.31 -9.60 9.93
C LEU A 133 17.99 -8.87 11.25
N PRO A 134 18.92 -8.07 11.77
CA PRO A 134 18.70 -7.32 13.00
C PRO A 134 17.65 -6.22 12.82
N VAL A 135 16.97 -5.90 13.92
CA VAL A 135 16.05 -4.76 14.03
C VAL A 135 16.77 -3.45 13.71
N TRP A 136 16.13 -2.56 13.00
CA TRP A 136 16.67 -1.23 12.70
C TRP A 136 16.43 -0.27 13.87
N THR A 137 17.53 0.30 14.40
CA THR A 137 17.50 1.18 15.57
C THR A 137 17.43 2.68 15.22
N GLY A 138 17.22 3.01 13.94
CA GLY A 138 17.19 4.41 13.49
C GLY A 138 18.57 4.94 13.07
N GLU A 139 19.64 4.17 13.26
CA GLU A 139 21.01 4.56 12.95
C GLU A 139 21.66 3.63 11.93
N GLY A 140 22.57 4.15 11.12
CA GLY A 140 23.33 3.41 10.14
C GLY A 140 22.62 3.20 8.80
N ASP A 141 23.06 2.14 8.11
CA ASP A 141 22.58 1.82 6.77
C ASP A 141 21.33 0.93 6.85
N MET A 142 20.18 1.50 6.55
CA MET A 142 18.88 0.79 6.55
C MET A 142 18.85 -0.42 5.61
N GLU A 143 19.65 -0.42 4.53
CA GLU A 143 19.67 -1.55 3.59
C GLU A 143 20.14 -2.85 4.27
N LYS A 144 20.99 -2.77 5.29
CA LYS A 144 21.47 -3.93 6.07
C LYS A 144 20.41 -4.54 7.00
N HIS A 145 19.31 -3.81 7.21
CA HIS A 145 18.18 -4.22 8.05
C HIS A 145 16.93 -4.51 7.19
N THR A 146 17.05 -4.32 5.86
CA THR A 146 15.96 -4.53 4.92
C THR A 146 16.12 -5.90 4.23
N GLY A 147 15.07 -6.71 4.32
CA GLY A 147 15.01 -8.05 3.73
C GLY A 147 13.57 -8.48 3.49
N GLU A 148 13.39 -9.75 3.15
CA GLU A 148 12.04 -10.29 2.93
C GLU A 148 11.30 -10.43 4.25
N ILE A 149 10.08 -9.88 4.31
CA ILE A 149 9.16 -10.04 5.43
C ILE A 149 8.69 -11.48 5.45
N CYS A 150 8.96 -12.20 6.53
CA CYS A 150 8.53 -13.57 6.75
C CYS A 150 7.56 -13.62 7.93
N VAL A 151 6.46 -14.37 7.77
CA VAL A 151 5.37 -14.45 8.75
C VAL A 151 5.19 -15.88 9.23
N ARG A 152 5.04 -16.06 10.54
CA ARG A 152 4.67 -17.33 11.18
C ARG A 152 3.49 -17.10 12.12
N GLY A 153 2.49 -17.97 12.05
CA GLY A 153 1.30 -17.85 12.90
C GLY A 153 0.20 -18.84 12.50
N PRO A 154 -0.82 -18.99 13.34
CA PRO A 154 -1.89 -19.96 13.11
C PRO A 154 -2.75 -19.66 11.87
N GLN A 155 -2.73 -18.41 11.38
CA GLN A 155 -3.46 -17.98 10.19
C GLN A 155 -2.70 -18.23 8.90
N VAL A 156 -1.42 -18.61 8.94
CA VAL A 156 -0.64 -18.93 7.74
C VAL A 156 -1.21 -20.19 7.08
N MET A 157 -1.35 -20.15 5.76
CA MET A 157 -1.87 -21.25 4.95
C MET A 157 -1.06 -22.54 5.14
N LYS A 158 -1.68 -23.68 4.92
CA LYS A 158 -1.00 -24.98 4.87
C LYS A 158 -0.22 -25.20 3.56
N GLY A 159 -0.56 -24.46 2.52
CA GLY A 159 0.04 -24.56 1.19
C GLY A 159 -0.95 -24.25 0.07
N TYR A 160 -0.45 -24.19 -1.13
CA TYR A 160 -1.27 -24.05 -2.35
C TYR A 160 -1.88 -25.38 -2.75
N TRP A 161 -3.18 -25.40 -2.99
CA TRP A 161 -3.92 -26.62 -3.36
C TRP A 161 -3.35 -27.25 -4.64
N ASN A 162 -2.95 -28.51 -4.55
CA ASN A 162 -2.34 -29.28 -5.64
C ASN A 162 -1.07 -28.65 -6.27
N HIS A 163 -0.38 -27.74 -5.55
CA HIS A 163 0.85 -27.11 -5.99
C HIS A 163 1.96 -27.21 -4.91
N PRO A 164 2.47 -28.43 -4.62
CA PRO A 164 3.48 -28.61 -3.57
C PRO A 164 4.81 -27.92 -3.90
N GLU A 165 5.21 -27.85 -5.16
CA GLU A 165 6.44 -27.18 -5.58
C GLU A 165 6.35 -25.65 -5.35
N GLU A 166 5.22 -25.01 -5.65
CA GLU A 166 5.00 -23.60 -5.38
C GLU A 166 4.90 -23.34 -3.87
N THR A 167 4.31 -24.28 -3.12
CA THR A 167 4.27 -24.22 -1.65
C THR A 167 5.67 -24.22 -1.06
N ALA A 168 6.54 -25.11 -1.51
CA ALA A 168 7.91 -25.24 -1.05
C ALA A 168 8.78 -23.99 -1.33
N LYS A 169 8.44 -23.19 -2.33
CA LYS A 169 9.13 -21.91 -2.62
C LYS A 169 8.83 -20.82 -1.60
N VAL A 170 7.63 -20.86 -0.99
CA VAL A 170 7.17 -19.79 -0.09
C VAL A 170 7.08 -20.21 1.37
N LEU A 171 6.96 -21.50 1.69
CA LEU A 171 6.97 -22.01 3.06
C LEU A 171 8.31 -22.68 3.37
N GLN A 172 9.03 -22.13 4.34
CA GLN A 172 10.32 -22.66 4.79
C GLN A 172 10.40 -22.60 6.32
N ASP A 173 10.67 -23.74 6.97
CA ASP A 173 10.85 -23.86 8.44
C ASP A 173 9.69 -23.25 9.25
N GLY A 174 8.45 -23.37 8.76
CA GLY A 174 7.25 -22.82 9.37
C GLY A 174 7.02 -21.32 9.11
N TRP A 175 7.87 -20.69 8.33
CA TRP A 175 7.72 -19.30 7.91
C TRP A 175 7.17 -19.19 6.49
N LEU A 176 6.25 -18.26 6.31
CA LEU A 176 5.78 -17.83 5.00
C LEU A 176 6.65 -16.67 4.51
N LYS A 177 7.29 -16.83 3.37
CA LYS A 177 8.00 -15.80 2.61
C LYS A 177 6.97 -15.00 1.83
N THR A 178 6.80 -13.73 2.16
CA THR A 178 5.70 -12.91 1.61
C THR A 178 5.99 -12.35 0.22
N GLY A 179 7.25 -12.27 -0.17
CA GLY A 179 7.69 -11.55 -1.36
C GLY A 179 7.67 -10.04 -1.21
N ASP A 180 7.33 -9.51 -0.03
CA ASP A 180 7.41 -8.10 0.32
C ASP A 180 8.72 -7.86 1.09
N LEU A 181 9.40 -6.75 0.78
CA LEU A 181 10.64 -6.33 1.45
C LEU A 181 10.32 -5.27 2.50
N GLY A 182 11.04 -5.30 3.61
CA GLY A 182 10.83 -4.34 4.68
C GLY A 182 11.83 -4.46 5.81
N HIS A 183 11.59 -3.74 6.88
CA HIS A 183 12.36 -3.78 8.12
C HIS A 183 11.43 -3.68 9.34
N ILE A 184 11.97 -3.99 10.51
CA ILE A 184 11.31 -3.81 11.81
C ILE A 184 12.11 -2.76 12.57
N ASP A 185 11.42 -1.79 13.17
CA ASP A 185 12.03 -0.77 14.02
C ASP A 185 12.17 -1.23 15.50
N ALA A 186 12.78 -0.38 16.31
CA ALA A 186 13.04 -0.67 17.73
C ALA A 186 11.77 -0.82 18.58
N GLU A 187 10.65 -0.24 18.15
CA GLU A 187 9.34 -0.38 18.78
C GLU A 187 8.57 -1.61 18.29
N GLY A 188 9.11 -2.33 17.29
CA GLY A 188 8.51 -3.53 16.72
C GLY A 188 7.55 -3.27 15.55
N TYR A 189 7.44 -2.03 15.08
CA TYR A 189 6.64 -1.72 13.90
C TYR A 189 7.33 -2.22 12.64
N VAL A 190 6.52 -2.80 11.77
CA VAL A 190 6.97 -3.32 10.48
C VAL A 190 6.71 -2.29 9.40
N THR A 191 7.74 -1.97 8.62
CA THR A 191 7.62 -1.09 7.46
C THR A 191 7.85 -1.88 6.18
N ILE A 192 6.92 -1.78 5.21
CA ILE A 192 7.14 -2.30 3.85
C ILE A 192 7.92 -1.26 3.07
N THR A 193 9.07 -1.68 2.53
CA THR A 193 9.84 -0.88 1.58
C THR A 193 9.26 -1.03 0.18
N ASP A 194 9.12 -2.28 -0.31
CA ASP A 194 8.48 -2.60 -1.59
C ASP A 194 8.24 -4.10 -1.77
N ARG A 195 7.83 -4.49 -2.99
CA ARG A 195 7.79 -5.89 -3.41
C ARG A 195 9.11 -6.30 -4.07
N LYS A 196 9.64 -7.45 -3.68
CA LYS A 196 10.87 -8.00 -4.24
C LYS A 196 10.87 -8.03 -5.78
N LYS A 197 9.75 -8.37 -6.39
CA LYS A 197 9.56 -8.43 -7.85
C LYS A 197 9.33 -7.07 -8.54
N ASP A 198 9.00 -6.03 -7.81
CA ASP A 198 8.70 -4.69 -8.34
C ASP A 198 9.89 -3.74 -8.15
N MET A 199 10.89 -4.13 -7.36
CA MET A 199 12.14 -3.39 -7.18
C MET A 199 12.81 -3.08 -8.53
N ILE A 200 13.30 -1.87 -8.68
CA ILE A 200 13.96 -1.36 -9.89
C ILE A 200 15.46 -1.36 -9.66
N LEU A 201 16.22 -1.94 -10.57
CA LEU A 201 17.68 -1.99 -10.45
C LEU A 201 18.31 -0.92 -11.32
N VAL A 202 18.63 0.25 -10.73
CA VAL A 202 19.24 1.39 -11.45
C VAL A 202 20.75 1.42 -11.20
N SER A 203 21.55 1.07 -12.21
CA SER A 203 23.04 1.04 -12.10
C SER A 203 23.56 0.21 -10.91
N GLY A 204 22.85 -0.88 -10.55
CA GLY A 204 23.17 -1.73 -9.42
C GLY A 204 22.61 -1.29 -8.06
N PHE A 205 21.92 -0.15 -8.00
CA PHE A 205 21.24 0.33 -6.80
C PHE A 205 19.79 -0.13 -6.77
N ASN A 206 19.34 -0.59 -5.60
CA ASN A 206 17.95 -0.91 -5.36
C ASN A 206 17.13 0.37 -5.26
N VAL A 207 16.11 0.49 -6.10
CA VAL A 207 15.17 1.59 -6.09
C VAL A 207 13.77 1.05 -5.89
N TYR A 208 13.10 1.57 -4.90
CA TYR A 208 11.80 1.09 -4.46
C TYR A 208 10.69 1.99 -4.99
N PRO A 209 9.80 1.47 -5.87
CA PRO A 209 8.65 2.22 -6.39
C PRO A 209 7.83 2.95 -5.33
N ASN A 210 7.55 2.31 -4.20
CA ASN A 210 6.73 2.90 -3.14
C ASN A 210 7.34 4.18 -2.55
N GLU A 211 8.66 4.26 -2.42
CA GLU A 211 9.35 5.45 -1.94
C GLU A 211 9.11 6.64 -2.88
N ILE A 212 9.23 6.40 -4.19
CA ILE A 212 9.01 7.44 -5.19
C ILE A 212 7.53 7.82 -5.28
N GLU A 213 6.62 6.82 -5.25
CA GLU A 213 5.17 7.06 -5.22
C GLU A 213 4.78 7.94 -4.04
N SER A 214 5.35 7.70 -2.86
CA SER A 214 5.09 8.48 -1.65
C SER A 214 5.53 9.95 -1.81
N VAL A 215 6.66 10.20 -2.43
CA VAL A 215 7.14 11.56 -2.73
C VAL A 215 6.26 12.23 -3.77
N VAL A 216 6.00 11.57 -4.90
CA VAL A 216 5.18 12.13 -5.99
C VAL A 216 3.77 12.45 -5.54
N ALA A 217 3.18 11.64 -4.67
CA ALA A 217 1.84 11.84 -4.13
C ALA A 217 1.69 13.09 -3.25
N THR A 218 2.79 13.63 -2.71
CA THR A 218 2.76 14.89 -1.94
C THR A 218 2.64 16.14 -2.83
N HIS A 219 2.87 16.02 -4.14
CA HIS A 219 2.74 17.15 -5.06
C HIS A 219 1.26 17.52 -5.25
N PRO A 220 0.85 18.79 -5.02
CA PRO A 220 -0.57 19.20 -5.01
C PRO A 220 -1.29 19.00 -6.34
N GLY A 221 -0.56 18.98 -7.45
CA GLY A 221 -1.09 18.76 -8.80
C GLY A 221 -1.29 17.28 -9.16
N VAL A 222 -0.92 16.34 -8.29
CA VAL A 222 -1.05 14.89 -8.50
C VAL A 222 -2.33 14.37 -7.84
N LEU A 223 -3.15 13.63 -8.59
CA LEU A 223 -4.30 12.91 -8.06
C LEU A 223 -3.93 11.48 -7.67
N GLU A 224 -3.24 10.78 -8.57
CA GLU A 224 -2.76 9.41 -8.38
C GLU A 224 -1.45 9.21 -9.15
N CYS A 225 -0.60 8.32 -8.67
CA CYS A 225 0.62 7.94 -9.38
C CYS A 225 0.92 6.45 -9.23
N GLY A 226 1.76 5.95 -10.13
CA GLY A 226 2.33 4.61 -10.05
C GLY A 226 3.72 4.62 -10.67
N VAL A 227 4.65 3.87 -10.06
CA VAL A 227 6.06 3.83 -10.44
C VAL A 227 6.44 2.43 -10.89
N VAL A 228 7.23 2.35 -11.96
CA VAL A 228 7.76 1.09 -12.50
C VAL A 228 9.16 1.28 -13.06
N GLY A 229 9.92 0.19 -13.10
CA GLY A 229 11.16 0.12 -13.88
C GLY A 229 10.86 -0.11 -15.35
N VAL A 230 11.61 0.57 -16.20
CA VAL A 230 11.63 0.33 -17.67
C VAL A 230 13.07 0.12 -18.11
N PRO A 231 13.33 -0.71 -19.14
CA PRO A 231 14.67 -0.95 -19.64
C PRO A 231 15.38 0.34 -20.04
N ASP A 232 16.63 0.50 -19.64
CA ASP A 232 17.50 1.62 -19.99
C ASP A 232 18.91 1.12 -20.35
N ALA A 233 19.42 1.53 -21.50
CA ALA A 233 20.69 1.04 -22.03
C ALA A 233 21.92 1.41 -21.18
N LYS A 234 21.82 2.47 -20.34
CA LYS A 234 22.95 2.97 -19.53
C LYS A 234 22.92 2.46 -18.10
N SER A 235 21.74 2.30 -17.51
CA SER A 235 21.55 1.96 -16.09
C SER A 235 20.92 0.59 -15.86
N GLY A 236 20.67 -0.21 -16.92
CA GLY A 236 19.91 -1.44 -16.85
C GLY A 236 18.40 -1.16 -16.82
N GLU A 237 17.94 -0.49 -15.78
CA GLU A 237 16.59 0.05 -15.69
C GLU A 237 16.61 1.55 -15.39
N ALA A 238 15.50 2.22 -15.70
CA ALA A 238 15.21 3.60 -15.33
C ALA A 238 13.84 3.72 -14.69
N VAL A 239 13.71 4.68 -13.80
CA VAL A 239 12.45 4.97 -13.13
C VAL A 239 11.47 5.65 -14.08
N LYS A 240 10.28 5.09 -14.23
CA LYS A 240 9.13 5.67 -14.93
C LYS A 240 8.01 5.92 -13.94
N VAL A 241 7.52 7.17 -13.91
CA VAL A 241 6.35 7.57 -13.13
C VAL A 241 5.17 7.81 -14.08
N VAL A 242 4.03 7.20 -13.78
CA VAL A 242 2.77 7.41 -14.49
C VAL A 242 1.82 8.15 -13.55
N ILE A 243 1.27 9.28 -13.98
CA ILE A 243 0.53 10.22 -13.15
C ILE A 243 -0.86 10.47 -13.73
N VAL A 244 -1.88 10.45 -12.88
CA VAL A 244 -3.18 11.09 -13.12
C VAL A 244 -3.12 12.48 -12.52
N ARG A 245 -3.32 13.48 -13.35
CA ARG A 245 -3.28 14.88 -12.94
C ARG A 245 -4.51 15.24 -12.12
N LYS A 246 -4.30 15.99 -11.05
CA LYS A 246 -5.34 16.78 -10.38
C LYS A 246 -5.39 18.19 -10.96
N ASP A 247 -4.20 18.76 -11.24
CA ASP A 247 -4.03 20.03 -11.92
C ASP A 247 -3.69 19.77 -13.39
N PRO A 248 -4.52 20.22 -14.37
CA PRO A 248 -4.25 20.05 -15.80
C PRO A 248 -2.92 20.64 -16.28
N ASP A 249 -2.45 21.69 -15.59
CA ASP A 249 -1.23 22.43 -15.95
C ASP A 249 0.05 21.81 -15.37
N LEU A 250 -0.07 20.72 -14.59
CA LEU A 250 1.09 20.00 -14.07
C LEU A 250 2.01 19.52 -15.19
N THR A 251 3.28 19.96 -15.16
CA THR A 251 4.31 19.61 -16.14
C THR A 251 5.22 18.49 -15.64
N LYS A 252 5.93 17.84 -16.56
CA LYS A 252 6.94 16.81 -16.22
C LYS A 252 8.08 17.42 -15.42
N GLU A 253 8.50 18.63 -15.80
CA GLU A 253 9.57 19.38 -15.18
C GLU A 253 9.25 19.70 -13.71
N ALA A 254 8.01 20.08 -13.41
CA ALA A 254 7.55 20.33 -12.04
C ALA A 254 7.59 19.04 -11.18
N VAL A 255 7.15 17.90 -11.72
CA VAL A 255 7.24 16.61 -11.02
C VAL A 255 8.69 16.24 -10.74
N VAL A 256 9.59 16.36 -11.73
CA VAL A 256 11.01 16.05 -11.54
C VAL A 256 11.68 17.00 -10.57
N ALA A 257 11.34 18.29 -10.61
CA ALA A 257 11.83 19.28 -9.64
C ALA A 257 11.42 18.93 -8.21
N HIS A 258 10.15 18.60 -8.00
CA HIS A 258 9.64 18.13 -6.69
C HIS A 258 10.38 16.87 -6.21
N CYS A 259 10.59 15.89 -7.09
CA CYS A 259 11.34 14.68 -6.72
C CYS A 259 12.79 14.99 -6.32
N LYS A 260 13.46 15.98 -6.95
CA LYS A 260 14.85 16.37 -6.64
C LYS A 260 15.03 16.92 -5.22
N GLU A 261 13.99 17.47 -4.64
CA GLU A 261 14.03 18.00 -3.27
C GLU A 261 14.03 16.90 -2.19
N HIS A 262 13.58 15.67 -2.57
CA HIS A 262 13.32 14.60 -1.62
C HIS A 262 14.04 13.29 -1.94
N LEU A 263 14.55 13.10 -3.15
CA LEU A 263 15.13 11.85 -3.63
C LEU A 263 16.57 12.03 -4.12
N THR A 264 17.39 11.01 -3.91
CA THR A 264 18.77 10.94 -4.46
C THR A 264 18.75 10.74 -5.98
N GLY A 265 19.84 11.11 -6.66
CA GLY A 265 19.89 11.21 -8.12
C GLY A 265 19.48 9.94 -8.90
N TYR A 266 19.88 8.75 -8.43
CA TYR A 266 19.53 7.49 -9.10
C TYR A 266 18.05 7.07 -8.91
N LYS A 267 17.33 7.66 -7.95
CA LYS A 267 15.89 7.45 -7.71
C LYS A 267 15.02 8.41 -8.52
N LEU A 268 15.60 9.41 -9.17
CA LEU A 268 14.84 10.41 -9.92
C LEU A 268 14.18 9.79 -11.15
N PRO A 269 12.90 10.13 -11.42
CA PRO A 269 12.21 9.64 -12.60
C PRO A 269 12.84 10.21 -13.87
N ARG A 270 13.28 9.31 -14.78
CA ARG A 270 13.71 9.68 -16.13
C ARG A 270 12.54 9.77 -17.10
N HIS A 271 11.48 9.04 -16.81
CA HIS A 271 10.26 9.03 -17.62
C HIS A 271 9.08 9.46 -16.78
N VAL A 272 8.38 10.50 -17.23
CA VAL A 272 7.11 10.94 -16.64
C VAL A 272 6.04 10.87 -17.72
N GLU A 273 4.99 10.12 -17.46
CA GLU A 273 3.85 9.92 -18.35
C GLU A 273 2.57 10.37 -17.65
N PHE A 274 1.70 11.08 -18.39
CA PHE A 274 0.39 11.45 -17.89
C PHE A 274 -0.70 10.58 -18.52
N ARG A 275 -1.63 10.10 -17.70
CA ARG A 275 -2.80 9.33 -18.13
C ARG A 275 -4.08 9.90 -17.52
N ASN A 276 -5.23 9.61 -18.13
CA ASN A 276 -6.52 9.98 -17.58
C ASN A 276 -6.95 9.07 -16.41
N ALA A 277 -6.44 7.84 -16.37
CA ALA A 277 -6.65 6.88 -15.29
C ALA A 277 -5.50 5.87 -15.23
N LEU A 278 -5.23 5.33 -14.04
CA LEU A 278 -4.32 4.18 -13.88
C LEU A 278 -5.09 2.87 -14.07
N PRO A 279 -4.47 1.84 -14.66
CA PRO A 279 -5.04 0.50 -14.71
C PRO A 279 -5.15 -0.08 -13.30
N LYS A 280 -6.32 -0.59 -12.94
CA LYS A 280 -6.62 -1.09 -11.60
C LYS A 280 -7.29 -2.45 -11.63
N THR A 281 -7.05 -3.24 -10.60
CA THR A 281 -7.83 -4.45 -10.31
C THR A 281 -9.28 -4.09 -9.98
N PRO A 282 -10.22 -5.05 -9.97
CA PRO A 282 -11.60 -4.83 -9.52
C PRO A 282 -11.71 -4.19 -8.12
N ILE A 283 -10.75 -4.47 -7.25
CA ILE A 283 -10.69 -3.91 -5.88
C ILE A 283 -9.95 -2.57 -5.79
N GLY A 284 -9.59 -1.94 -6.93
CA GLY A 284 -8.96 -0.61 -6.96
C GLY A 284 -7.44 -0.57 -6.83
N LYS A 285 -6.74 -1.72 -6.77
CA LYS A 285 -5.28 -1.78 -6.69
C LYS A 285 -4.64 -1.50 -8.06
N VAL A 286 -3.65 -0.62 -8.11
CA VAL A 286 -2.92 -0.29 -9.36
C VAL A 286 -2.18 -1.51 -9.91
N LEU A 287 -2.35 -1.77 -11.19
CA LEU A 287 -1.70 -2.85 -11.94
C LEU A 287 -0.38 -2.35 -12.52
N ARG A 288 0.69 -2.36 -11.72
CA ARG A 288 2.02 -1.86 -12.12
C ARG A 288 2.54 -2.47 -13.42
N ARG A 289 2.30 -3.76 -13.68
CA ARG A 289 2.72 -4.41 -14.93
C ARG A 289 2.20 -3.70 -16.20
N GLU A 290 0.99 -3.10 -16.14
CA GLU A 290 0.36 -2.40 -17.26
C GLU A 290 0.83 -0.93 -17.38
N LEU A 291 1.64 -0.45 -16.43
CA LEU A 291 2.28 0.87 -16.49
C LEU A 291 3.58 0.85 -17.29
N ARG A 292 4.21 -0.33 -17.45
CA ARG A 292 5.46 -0.48 -18.21
C ARG A 292 5.26 -0.22 -19.69
N ASP A 293 4.13 -0.68 -20.23
CA ASP A 293 3.78 -0.53 -21.64
C ASP A 293 3.24 0.87 -21.94
N ALA A 294 3.35 1.28 -23.21
CA ALA A 294 2.66 2.48 -23.70
C ALA A 294 1.13 2.31 -23.51
N PRO A 295 0.37 3.42 -23.32
CA PRO A 295 -1.08 3.33 -23.20
C PRO A 295 -1.64 2.61 -24.43
N LYS A 296 -2.47 1.57 -24.21
CA LYS A 296 -3.28 1.01 -25.28
C LYS A 296 -4.24 2.12 -25.73
N GLN A 297 -4.12 2.52 -26.99
CA GLN A 297 -5.01 3.50 -27.62
C GLN A 297 -6.46 3.04 -27.60
#